data_a37cefaadf74e8c9458de2144c3cee7e
#
_entry.id   a37cefaadf74e8c9458de2144c3cee7e
#
_cell.length_a   1.000
_cell.length_b   1.000
_cell.length_c   1.000
_cell.angle_alpha   90.00
_cell.angle_beta   90.00
_cell.angle_gamma   90.00
#
_symmetry.space_group_name_H-M   'P 1'
#
loop_
_entity.id
_entity.type
_entity.pdbx_description
1 polymer ?
#
loop_
_entity_poly.entity_id
_entity_poly.type
_entity_poly.pdbx_seq_one_letter_code
_entity_poly.pdbx_strand_id
1 'polypeptide(L)'
;MNSEVIWVVVRFLYWQYHTLTDETGVKPGYYRDAAAHNRWRNFQHTMARVTSSRLIYCDPFNSLQDLVQAEEPKPGAKRHLEYDIIAAAQWVLWPTECRYVYQECLKKETTVHYWEPWSKEFWGQVKKEFELVVDSPLYDDHTKSVARKTLQRMKDTEEEVDEEGSVGSGED
;
A
#
# COMPACT_ATOMS: atom_id res chain seq x y z
N MET A 1 8.45 20.68 -15.24
CA MET A 1 8.88 19.34 -15.68
C MET A 1 8.14 19.04 -16.98
N ASN A 2 8.85 18.62 -18.00
CA ASN A 2 8.29 18.48 -19.35
C ASN A 2 7.31 17.28 -19.37
N SER A 3 6.11 17.45 -19.95
CA SER A 3 5.08 16.42 -20.02
C SER A 3 5.56 15.12 -20.68
N GLU A 4 6.52 15.21 -21.60
CA GLU A 4 7.12 14.05 -22.27
C GLU A 4 7.92 13.15 -21.33
N VAL A 5 8.64 13.72 -20.34
CA VAL A 5 9.40 12.94 -19.35
C VAL A 5 8.44 12.16 -18.45
N ILE A 6 7.31 12.75 -18.07
CA ILE A 6 6.26 12.08 -17.27
C ILE A 6 5.71 10.89 -18.05
N TRP A 7 5.42 11.05 -19.34
CA TRP A 7 4.90 9.97 -20.19
C TRP A 7 5.88 8.81 -20.36
N VAL A 8 7.16 9.09 -20.47
CA VAL A 8 8.21 8.05 -20.55
C VAL A 8 8.27 7.26 -19.24
N VAL A 9 8.23 7.94 -18.09
CA VAL A 9 8.24 7.28 -16.78
C VAL A 9 6.97 6.45 -16.58
N VAL A 10 5.80 6.99 -16.90
CA VAL A 10 4.52 6.26 -16.81
C VAL A 10 4.51 5.02 -17.69
N ARG A 11 4.96 5.14 -18.96
CA ARG A 11 5.09 3.99 -19.86
C ARG A 11 6.10 2.95 -19.36
N PHE A 12 7.22 3.38 -18.83
CA PHE A 12 8.21 2.48 -18.25
C PHE A 12 7.67 1.74 -17.03
N LEU A 13 6.98 2.43 -16.13
CA LEU A 13 6.36 1.82 -14.96
C LEU A 13 5.21 0.89 -15.34
N TYR A 14 4.39 1.27 -16.31
CA TYR A 14 3.34 0.42 -16.86
C TYR A 14 3.92 -0.83 -17.55
N TRP A 15 4.99 -0.67 -18.31
CA TRP A 15 5.70 -1.80 -18.94
C TRP A 15 6.37 -2.69 -17.88
N GLN A 16 6.99 -2.12 -16.86
CA GLN A 16 7.55 -2.87 -15.73
C GLN A 16 6.45 -3.66 -14.98
N TYR A 17 5.28 -3.08 -14.79
CA TYR A 17 4.15 -3.79 -14.21
C TYR A 17 3.76 -4.99 -15.06
N HIS A 18 3.58 -4.81 -16.37
CA HIS A 18 3.20 -5.89 -17.30
C HIS A 18 4.31 -6.93 -17.51
N THR A 19 5.58 -6.58 -17.37
CA THR A 19 6.68 -7.56 -17.41
C THR A 19 6.90 -8.27 -16.06
N LEU A 20 6.40 -7.69 -14.99
CA LEU A 20 6.40 -8.29 -13.65
C LEU A 20 5.15 -9.16 -13.41
N THR A 21 4.10 -8.98 -14.20
CA THR A 21 2.98 -9.92 -14.31
C THR A 21 3.23 -10.79 -15.54
N ASP A 22 3.19 -12.10 -15.41
CA ASP A 22 3.29 -12.97 -16.59
C ASP A 22 2.06 -12.79 -17.51
N GLU A 23 2.09 -13.43 -18.68
CA GLU A 23 1.01 -13.38 -19.67
C GLU A 23 -0.34 -13.90 -19.11
N THR A 24 -0.33 -14.57 -17.97
CA THR A 24 -1.52 -15.09 -17.27
C THR A 24 -2.07 -14.09 -16.25
N GLY A 25 -1.44 -12.93 -16.06
CA GLY A 25 -1.81 -11.92 -15.06
C GLY A 25 -1.45 -12.31 -13.63
N VAL A 26 -0.67 -13.38 -13.46
CA VAL A 26 -0.22 -13.84 -12.15
C VAL A 26 0.87 -12.90 -11.63
N LYS A 27 0.68 -12.38 -10.42
CA LYS A 27 1.66 -11.52 -9.76
C LYS A 27 3.01 -12.23 -9.63
N PRO A 28 4.15 -11.50 -9.74
CA PRO A 28 5.49 -12.06 -9.62
C PRO A 28 5.74 -12.86 -8.34
N GLY A 29 4.93 -12.63 -7.33
CA GLY A 29 5.01 -13.30 -6.05
C GLY A 29 4.65 -14.78 -6.05
N TYR A 30 4.01 -15.30 -7.09
CA TYR A 30 3.81 -16.74 -7.26
C TYR A 30 5.11 -17.48 -7.66
N TYR A 31 6.12 -16.74 -8.10
CA TYR A 31 7.44 -17.31 -8.34
C TYR A 31 8.18 -17.44 -7.00
N ARG A 32 8.67 -18.63 -6.70
CA ARG A 32 9.41 -18.99 -5.48
C ARG A 32 10.79 -18.34 -5.37
N ASP A 33 11.05 -17.30 -6.15
CA ASP A 33 12.35 -16.64 -6.25
C ASP A 33 12.39 -15.38 -5.39
N ALA A 34 13.25 -15.36 -4.39
CA ALA A 34 13.47 -14.22 -3.51
C ALA A 34 13.86 -12.93 -4.28
N ALA A 35 14.50 -13.05 -5.45
CA ALA A 35 14.81 -11.90 -6.29
C ALA A 35 13.53 -11.29 -6.91
N ALA A 36 12.55 -12.10 -7.29
CA ALA A 36 11.25 -11.63 -7.77
C ALA A 36 10.48 -10.90 -6.65
N HIS A 37 10.46 -11.44 -5.42
CA HIS A 37 9.85 -10.77 -4.27
C HIS A 37 10.49 -9.41 -3.98
N ASN A 38 11.82 -9.31 -4.07
CA ASN A 38 12.53 -8.05 -3.89
C ASN A 38 12.21 -7.04 -5.01
N ARG A 39 12.12 -7.50 -6.27
CA ARG A 39 11.71 -6.64 -7.39
C ARG A 39 10.30 -6.10 -7.19
N TRP A 40 9.36 -6.95 -6.77
CA TRP A 40 7.98 -6.56 -6.49
C TRP A 40 7.89 -5.53 -5.37
N ARG A 41 8.55 -5.78 -4.24
CA ARG A 41 8.64 -4.82 -3.14
C ARG A 41 9.21 -3.47 -3.59
N ASN A 42 10.33 -3.48 -4.31
CA ASN A 42 10.98 -2.26 -4.79
C ASN A 42 10.11 -1.52 -5.80
N PHE A 43 9.38 -2.24 -6.64
CA PHE A 43 8.41 -1.66 -7.56
C PHE A 43 7.29 -0.96 -6.78
N GLN A 44 6.68 -1.61 -5.79
CA GLN A 44 5.65 -1.00 -4.95
C GLN A 44 6.16 0.23 -4.20
N HIS A 45 7.38 0.18 -3.67
CA HIS A 45 8.02 1.35 -3.06
C HIS A 45 8.18 2.51 -4.05
N THR A 46 8.64 2.23 -5.27
CA THR A 46 8.77 3.26 -6.30
C THR A 46 7.42 3.86 -6.66
N MET A 47 6.40 3.02 -6.84
CA MET A 47 5.03 3.46 -7.16
C MET A 47 4.46 4.35 -6.04
N ALA A 48 4.61 3.95 -4.78
CA ALA A 48 4.17 4.74 -3.63
C ALA A 48 4.84 6.13 -3.62
N ARG A 49 6.16 6.19 -3.82
CA ARG A 49 6.91 7.46 -3.87
C ARG A 49 6.52 8.37 -5.01
N VAL A 50 6.34 7.83 -6.21
CA VAL A 50 5.97 8.63 -7.40
C VAL A 50 4.54 9.15 -7.25
N THR A 51 3.64 8.35 -6.68
CA THR A 51 2.26 8.73 -6.40
C THR A 51 2.18 9.80 -5.31
N SER A 52 2.87 9.62 -4.18
CA SER A 52 2.89 10.60 -3.08
C SER A 52 3.54 11.93 -3.50
N SER A 53 4.47 11.89 -4.45
CA SER A 53 5.05 13.09 -5.07
C SER A 53 4.12 13.75 -6.12
N ARG A 54 2.92 13.21 -6.33
CA ARG A 54 1.93 13.68 -7.32
C ARG A 54 2.46 13.75 -8.76
N LEU A 55 3.46 12.95 -9.08
CA LEU A 55 4.02 12.85 -10.43
C LEU A 55 3.17 11.98 -11.35
N ILE A 56 2.60 10.93 -10.78
CA ILE A 56 1.63 10.05 -11.45
C ILE A 56 0.56 9.66 -10.44
N TYR A 57 -0.61 9.33 -10.93
CA TYR A 57 -1.65 8.71 -10.13
C TYR A 57 -1.64 7.20 -10.41
N CYS A 58 -1.33 6.42 -9.39
CA CYS A 58 -1.34 4.96 -9.46
C CYS A 58 -2.32 4.43 -8.45
N ASP A 59 -3.51 4.13 -8.89
CA ASP A 59 -4.57 3.69 -8.03
C ASP A 59 -4.89 2.20 -8.14
N PRO A 60 -5.36 1.63 -9.23
CA PRO A 60 -6.07 0.36 -9.16
C PRO A 60 -5.19 -0.89 -8.97
N PHE A 61 -3.86 -0.76 -8.91
CA PHE A 61 -2.95 -1.91 -8.91
C PHE A 61 -1.91 -1.89 -7.78
N ASN A 62 -2.19 -1.21 -6.68
CA ASN A 62 -1.28 -1.23 -5.56
C ASN A 62 -1.53 -2.45 -4.65
N SER A 63 -0.44 -2.99 -4.09
CA SER A 63 -0.51 -4.15 -3.20
C SER A 63 -1.34 -3.89 -1.94
N LEU A 64 -1.55 -2.64 -1.56
CA LEU A 64 -2.35 -2.28 -0.41
C LEU A 64 -3.84 -2.60 -0.64
N GLN A 65 -4.33 -2.35 -1.86
CA GLN A 65 -5.69 -2.72 -2.25
C GLN A 65 -5.86 -4.25 -2.29
N ASP A 66 -4.87 -4.96 -2.82
CA ASP A 66 -4.89 -6.41 -2.84
C ASP A 66 -4.91 -7.02 -1.43
N LEU A 67 -4.23 -6.38 -0.47
CA LEU A 67 -4.24 -6.80 0.92
C LEU A 67 -5.68 -6.76 1.50
N VAL A 68 -6.43 -5.71 1.21
CA VAL A 68 -7.81 -5.54 1.71
C VAL A 68 -8.81 -6.45 0.98
N GLN A 69 -8.60 -6.71 -0.30
CA GLN A 69 -9.52 -7.48 -1.13
C GLN A 69 -9.28 -9.00 -1.08
N ALA A 70 -8.34 -9.46 -0.28
CA ALA A 70 -8.04 -10.90 -0.19
C ALA A 70 -9.24 -11.70 0.34
N GLU A 71 -9.47 -12.84 -0.29
CA GLU A 71 -10.50 -13.78 0.13
C GLU A 71 -10.21 -14.36 1.52
N GLU A 72 -11.25 -14.79 2.22
CA GLU A 72 -11.08 -15.47 3.50
C GLU A 72 -10.29 -16.78 3.30
N PRO A 73 -9.23 -17.00 4.09
CA PRO A 73 -8.39 -18.17 3.92
C PRO A 73 -9.10 -19.44 4.40
N LYS A 74 -8.69 -20.58 3.86
CA LYS A 74 -9.06 -21.88 4.43
C LYS A 74 -8.52 -21.99 5.86
N PRO A 75 -9.18 -22.73 6.75
CA PRO A 75 -8.71 -22.95 8.11
C PRO A 75 -7.24 -23.42 8.14
N GLY A 76 -6.41 -22.72 8.92
CA GLY A 76 -4.97 -23.00 9.04
C GLY A 76 -4.09 -22.51 7.90
N ALA A 77 -4.64 -21.82 6.90
CA ALA A 77 -3.87 -21.20 5.83
C ALA A 77 -3.61 -19.71 6.13
N LYS A 78 -2.50 -19.17 5.60
CA LYS A 78 -2.22 -17.74 5.61
C LYS A 78 -3.21 -17.00 4.70
N ARG A 79 -3.73 -15.86 5.17
CA ARG A 79 -4.58 -14.99 4.35
C ARG A 79 -3.79 -14.32 3.23
N HIS A 80 -2.55 -13.93 3.53
CA HIS A 80 -1.64 -13.29 2.60
C HIS A 80 -0.30 -14.01 2.55
N LEU A 81 0.39 -13.88 1.46
CA LEU A 81 1.79 -14.31 1.38
C LEU A 81 2.71 -13.22 1.98
N GLU A 82 3.78 -13.61 2.64
CA GLU A 82 4.67 -12.69 3.38
C GLU A 82 5.22 -11.58 2.50
N TYR A 83 5.58 -11.90 1.25
CA TYR A 83 6.08 -10.89 0.32
C TYR A 83 5.00 -9.90 -0.15
N ASP A 84 3.72 -10.29 -0.20
CA ASP A 84 2.61 -9.37 -0.51
C ASP A 84 2.38 -8.39 0.64
N ILE A 85 2.46 -8.86 1.88
CA ILE A 85 2.40 -8.01 3.08
C ILE A 85 3.53 -6.98 3.07
N ILE A 86 4.76 -7.43 2.79
CA ILE A 86 5.95 -6.55 2.75
C ILE A 86 5.85 -5.54 1.60
N ALA A 87 5.28 -5.94 0.47
CA ALA A 87 5.04 -5.06 -0.67
C ALA A 87 3.94 -4.03 -0.38
N ALA A 88 2.83 -4.44 0.22
CA ALA A 88 1.75 -3.55 0.65
C ALA A 88 2.24 -2.52 1.69
N ALA A 89 3.09 -2.94 2.63
CA ALA A 89 3.67 -2.05 3.62
C ALA A 89 4.42 -0.87 3.01
N GLN A 90 4.97 -0.99 1.79
CA GLN A 90 5.72 0.10 1.14
C GLN A 90 4.89 1.38 0.92
N TRP A 91 3.57 1.27 0.89
CA TRP A 91 2.65 2.39 0.73
C TRP A 91 2.40 3.19 2.01
N VAL A 92 2.61 2.57 3.17
CA VAL A 92 2.25 3.14 4.48
C VAL A 92 3.34 3.01 5.55
N LEU A 93 4.51 2.49 5.20
CA LEU A 93 5.65 2.37 6.12
C LEU A 93 6.47 3.66 6.21
N TRP A 94 6.50 4.45 5.15
CA TRP A 94 7.33 5.65 5.05
C TRP A 94 6.51 6.91 5.32
N PRO A 95 7.06 7.91 6.01
CA PRO A 95 6.28 9.08 6.46
C PRO A 95 5.52 9.81 5.35
N THR A 96 6.19 10.12 4.25
CA THR A 96 5.60 10.88 3.13
C THR A 96 4.49 10.10 2.44
N GLU A 97 4.73 8.82 2.17
CA GLU A 97 3.80 7.92 1.49
C GLU A 97 2.58 7.65 2.38
N CYS A 98 2.81 7.35 3.66
CA CYS A 98 1.75 7.12 4.64
C CYS A 98 0.83 8.35 4.78
N ARG A 99 1.43 9.53 4.93
CA ARG A 99 0.70 10.79 5.01
C ARG A 99 -0.15 11.05 3.77
N TYR A 100 0.42 10.81 2.58
CA TYR A 100 -0.32 10.94 1.32
C TYR A 100 -1.54 10.01 1.30
N VAL A 101 -1.34 8.71 1.57
CA VAL A 101 -2.43 7.72 1.58
C VAL A 101 -3.50 8.09 2.59
N TYR A 102 -3.11 8.48 3.81
CA TYR A 102 -4.06 8.89 4.84
C TYR A 102 -4.87 10.12 4.42
N GLN A 103 -4.22 11.16 3.89
CA GLN A 103 -4.90 12.37 3.40
C GLN A 103 -5.87 12.09 2.24
N GLU A 104 -5.52 11.16 1.33
CA GLU A 104 -6.44 10.73 0.28
C GLU A 104 -7.64 9.97 0.87
N CYS A 105 -7.41 9.11 1.88
CA CYS A 105 -8.46 8.38 2.56
C CYS A 105 -9.43 9.29 3.35
N LEU A 106 -8.96 10.41 3.88
CA LEU A 106 -9.83 11.36 4.61
C LEU A 106 -10.87 12.07 3.72
N LYS A 107 -10.70 12.07 2.40
CA LYS A 107 -11.60 12.76 1.47
C LYS A 107 -12.97 12.09 1.30
N LYS A 108 -13.08 10.81 1.61
CA LYS A 108 -14.30 10.00 1.47
C LYS A 108 -14.51 9.12 2.70
N GLU A 109 -15.76 8.95 3.12
CA GLU A 109 -16.11 8.05 4.24
C GLU A 109 -16.01 6.58 3.83
N THR A 110 -16.60 6.22 2.68
CA THR A 110 -16.72 4.85 2.19
C THR A 110 -16.16 4.69 0.79
N THR A 111 -15.74 3.47 0.47
CA THR A 111 -15.32 3.09 -0.88
C THR A 111 -16.55 2.84 -1.74
N VAL A 112 -16.78 3.69 -2.75
CA VAL A 112 -17.90 3.56 -3.69
C VAL A 112 -17.54 2.61 -4.84
N HIS A 113 -16.30 2.68 -5.31
CA HIS A 113 -15.81 1.89 -6.43
C HIS A 113 -14.47 1.23 -6.09
N TYR A 114 -14.28 -0.02 -6.50
CA TYR A 114 -13.06 -0.77 -6.24
C TYR A 114 -11.80 -0.15 -6.89
N TRP A 115 -11.96 0.66 -7.94
CA TRP A 115 -10.86 1.40 -8.59
C TRP A 115 -10.55 2.75 -7.93
N GLU A 116 -11.33 3.18 -6.94
CA GLU A 116 -11.09 4.37 -6.11
C GLU A 116 -11.13 3.98 -4.63
N PRO A 117 -10.14 3.23 -4.12
CA PRO A 117 -10.22 2.63 -2.80
C PRO A 117 -10.10 3.64 -1.66
N TRP A 118 -9.47 4.80 -1.92
CA TRP A 118 -9.14 5.76 -0.88
C TRP A 118 -10.38 6.28 -0.14
N SER A 119 -10.57 5.78 1.08
CA SER A 119 -11.65 6.17 1.99
C SER A 119 -11.24 5.90 3.44
N LYS A 120 -11.91 6.49 4.41
CA LYS A 120 -11.69 6.20 5.83
C LYS A 120 -11.96 4.72 6.15
N GLU A 121 -12.97 4.14 5.50
CA GLU A 121 -13.26 2.71 5.57
C GLU A 121 -12.07 1.86 5.10
N PHE A 122 -11.49 2.18 3.93
CA PHE A 122 -10.32 1.51 3.40
C PHE A 122 -9.12 1.61 4.33
N TRP A 123 -8.85 2.80 4.88
CA TRP A 123 -7.78 2.98 5.87
C TRP A 123 -7.94 2.07 7.09
N GLY A 124 -9.16 1.99 7.62
CA GLY A 124 -9.49 1.08 8.73
C GLY A 124 -9.30 -0.38 8.37
N GLN A 125 -9.66 -0.79 7.15
CA GLN A 125 -9.45 -2.15 6.66
C GLN A 125 -7.97 -2.48 6.54
N VAL A 126 -7.14 -1.57 6.00
CA VAL A 126 -5.68 -1.74 5.92
C VAL A 126 -5.07 -1.96 7.31
N LYS A 127 -5.46 -1.15 8.30
CA LYS A 127 -5.00 -1.33 9.70
C LYS A 127 -5.35 -2.72 10.21
N LYS A 128 -6.60 -3.14 10.04
CA LYS A 128 -7.09 -4.46 10.46
C LYS A 128 -6.29 -5.61 9.84
N GLU A 129 -5.95 -5.52 8.55
CA GLU A 129 -5.17 -6.57 7.89
C GLU A 129 -3.75 -6.67 8.47
N PHE A 130 -3.08 -5.54 8.77
CA PHE A 130 -1.78 -5.58 9.44
C PHE A 130 -1.88 -6.07 10.89
N GLU A 131 -2.95 -5.77 11.63
CA GLU A 131 -3.22 -6.32 12.97
C GLU A 131 -3.36 -7.86 12.91
N LEU A 132 -4.13 -8.38 11.96
CA LEU A 132 -4.27 -9.82 11.74
C LEU A 132 -2.92 -10.50 11.46
N VAL A 133 -2.02 -9.85 10.74
CA VAL A 133 -0.66 -10.37 10.49
C VAL A 133 0.15 -10.43 11.80
N VAL A 134 0.09 -9.39 12.62
CA VAL A 134 0.81 -9.33 13.90
C VAL A 134 0.36 -10.42 14.86
N ASP A 135 -0.95 -10.65 14.93
CA ASP A 135 -1.56 -11.57 15.91
C ASP A 135 -1.51 -13.03 15.44
N SER A 136 -1.39 -13.27 14.14
CA SER A 136 -1.40 -14.63 13.59
C SER A 136 -0.09 -15.40 13.90
N PRO A 137 -0.16 -16.63 14.39
CA PRO A 137 1.02 -17.48 14.58
C PRO A 137 1.61 -17.99 13.26
N LEU A 138 0.93 -17.79 12.14
CA LEU A 138 1.31 -18.33 10.83
C LEU A 138 2.42 -17.54 10.14
N TYR A 139 2.67 -16.29 10.55
CA TYR A 139 3.69 -15.41 9.94
C TYR A 139 5.00 -15.44 10.71
N ASP A 140 6.10 -15.25 9.98
CA ASP A 140 7.43 -15.16 10.57
C ASP A 140 7.66 -13.83 11.33
N ASP A 141 8.72 -13.78 12.14
CA ASP A 141 9.04 -12.61 12.95
C ASP A 141 9.40 -11.38 12.11
N HIS A 142 9.98 -11.59 10.92
CA HIS A 142 10.30 -10.49 10.01
C HIS A 142 9.03 -9.81 9.50
N THR A 143 8.08 -10.59 8.98
CA THR A 143 6.79 -10.10 8.47
C THR A 143 5.99 -9.40 9.56
N LYS A 144 5.93 -10.00 10.76
CA LYS A 144 5.30 -9.37 11.93
C LYS A 144 5.98 -8.07 12.34
N SER A 145 7.32 -8.01 12.27
CA SER A 145 8.06 -6.79 12.56
C SER A 145 7.74 -5.68 11.56
N VAL A 146 7.63 -6.00 10.27
CA VAL A 146 7.21 -5.04 9.24
C VAL A 146 5.80 -4.55 9.54
N ALA A 147 4.85 -5.46 9.80
CA ALA A 147 3.47 -5.11 10.11
C ALA A 147 3.35 -4.19 11.33
N ARG A 148 4.07 -4.49 12.44
CA ARG A 148 4.08 -3.61 13.63
C ARG A 148 4.62 -2.22 13.33
N LYS A 149 5.72 -2.11 12.58
CA LYS A 149 6.29 -0.81 12.17
C LYS A 149 5.32 -0.02 11.29
N THR A 150 4.61 -0.72 10.42
CA THR A 150 3.59 -0.12 9.56
C THR A 150 2.43 0.42 10.39
N LEU A 151 1.89 -0.35 11.32
CA LEU A 151 0.83 0.08 12.23
C LEU A 151 1.24 1.28 13.08
N GLN A 152 2.48 1.27 13.61
CA GLN A 152 2.98 2.41 14.36
C GLN A 152 3.08 3.66 13.48
N ARG A 153 3.59 3.53 12.25
CA ARG A 153 3.65 4.66 11.31
C ARG A 153 2.26 5.20 10.97
N MET A 154 1.28 4.32 10.76
CA MET A 154 -0.10 4.73 10.49
C MET A 154 -0.68 5.54 11.65
N LYS A 155 -0.44 5.07 12.88
CA LYS A 155 -0.86 5.77 14.11
C LYS A 155 -0.19 7.15 14.25
N ASP A 156 1.14 7.20 14.10
CA ASP A 156 1.88 8.46 14.17
C ASP A 156 1.36 9.47 13.14
N THR A 157 1.04 8.99 11.93
CA THR A 157 0.51 9.82 10.84
C THR A 157 -0.90 10.35 11.15
N GLU A 158 -1.76 9.56 11.77
CA GLU A 158 -3.09 10.01 12.24
C GLU A 158 -2.93 11.16 13.25
N GLU A 159 -2.07 10.96 14.25
CA GLU A 159 -1.80 11.97 15.30
C GLU A 159 -1.23 13.28 14.69
N GLU A 160 -0.23 13.17 13.79
CA GLU A 160 0.39 14.32 13.12
C GLU A 160 -0.62 15.14 12.30
N VAL A 161 -1.50 14.48 11.54
CA VAL A 161 -2.46 15.16 10.66
C VAL A 161 -3.61 15.77 11.46
N ASP A 162 -4.08 15.11 12.52
CA ASP A 162 -5.16 15.61 13.38
C ASP A 162 -4.70 16.84 14.19
N GLU A 163 -3.44 16.86 14.67
CA GLU A 163 -2.87 18.01 15.35
C GLU A 163 -2.77 19.23 14.43
N GLU A 164 -2.33 19.06 13.18
CA GLU A 164 -2.27 20.16 12.21
C GLU A 164 -3.64 20.74 11.86
N GLY A 165 -4.67 19.86 11.75
CA GLY A 165 -6.05 20.28 11.51
C GLY A 165 -6.65 21.09 12.65
N SER A 166 -6.23 20.84 13.90
CA SER A 166 -6.73 21.55 15.09
C SER A 166 -6.15 22.95 15.26
N VAL A 167 -4.92 23.19 14.80
CA VAL A 167 -4.24 24.49 14.91
C VAL A 167 -4.78 25.50 13.88
N GLY A 168 -5.23 25.03 12.72
CA GLY A 168 -5.76 25.89 11.64
C GLY A 168 -7.17 26.45 11.85
N SER A 169 -7.92 25.98 12.87
CA SER A 169 -9.32 26.38 13.11
C SER A 169 -9.50 27.45 14.19
N GLY A 170 -8.45 28.08 14.68
CA GLY A 170 -8.45 29.02 15.81
C GLY A 170 -8.29 30.49 15.46
N GLU A 171 -8.24 30.89 14.19
CA GLU A 171 -8.14 32.29 13.76
C GLU A 171 -9.28 32.68 12.81
N ASP A 172 -10.47 32.96 13.37
CA ASP A 172 -11.50 33.79 12.75
C ASP A 172 -12.16 34.70 13.79
#